data_e6b9bbda839a2d358e5f5b693102c28f
#
_entry.id   e6b9bbda839a2d358e5f5b693102c28f
#
_cell.length_a   1.000
_cell.length_b   1.000
_cell.length_c   1.000
_cell.angle_alpha   90.00
_cell.angle_beta   90.00
_cell.angle_gamma   90.00
#
_symmetry.space_group_name_H-M   'P 1'
#
loop_
_entity.id
_entity.type
_entity.pdbx_description
1 polymer ?
#
loop_
_entity_poly.entity_id
_entity_poly.type
_entity_poly.pdbx_seq_one_letter_code
_entity_poly.pdbx_strand_id
1 'polypeptide(L)'
;KERFVCDARLAERASLVHPKRTREKSSLRIAENILDMDHIPELSRYDRCRICVPQSCPRDCFLREDCRYQQYLRDSMKPDIQICNHNYLLADASHRQEDRPLLLRSYQALVVDEAHKLPDAARQMYTETLSPHNMDELCLLLQQAHYKDFARQMRTAFLTLTFSCTQGLSKLRRKAGEPFVLTPFRRAALIDCIALLQNAGGLPDVPRYLLNRLGEAESLLRLFLLEVPTRILYIDYDADGQPTFCAASSRVPQLLRSALWNTREPAILTSGTLAAAGDFSHTEQLLGLAAYRPLRHFRADSPFNYKKKCLLYF
;
A
#
# COMPACT_ATOMS: atom_id res chain seq x y z
N LYS A 1 -3.34 -1.84 8.90
CA LYS A 1 -3.50 -3.23 9.40
C LYS A 1 -2.20 -3.77 9.98
N GLU A 2 -1.07 -3.57 9.33
CA GLU A 2 0.26 -4.07 9.75
C GLU A 2 0.70 -3.59 11.14
N ARG A 3 0.13 -2.50 11.63
CA ARG A 3 0.39 -1.90 12.94
C ARG A 3 -0.41 -2.57 14.07
N PHE A 4 -1.51 -3.25 13.76
CA PHE A 4 -2.43 -3.78 14.76
C PHE A 4 -2.26 -5.28 14.98
N VAL A 5 -2.43 -5.71 16.23
CA VAL A 5 -2.38 -7.13 16.62
C VAL A 5 -3.61 -7.87 16.11
N CYS A 6 -3.40 -9.03 15.51
CA CYS A 6 -4.42 -10.03 15.23
C CYS A 6 -4.47 -11.05 16.35
N ASP A 7 -5.55 -11.10 17.11
CA ASP A 7 -5.68 -11.98 18.27
C ASP A 7 -5.54 -13.47 17.92
N ALA A 8 -6.07 -13.90 16.78
CA ALA A 8 -5.93 -15.29 16.32
C ALA A 8 -4.47 -15.65 16.01
N ARG A 9 -3.75 -14.78 15.31
CA ARG A 9 -2.31 -14.97 15.00
C ARG A 9 -1.44 -14.85 16.25
N LEU A 10 -1.83 -14.00 17.20
CA LEU A 10 -1.15 -13.87 18.47
C LEU A 10 -1.25 -15.16 19.27
N ALA A 11 -2.45 -15.74 19.39
CA ALA A 11 -2.68 -17.00 20.08
C ALA A 11 -1.89 -18.17 19.45
N GLU A 12 -1.92 -18.26 18.10
CA GLU A 12 -1.12 -19.23 17.36
C GLU A 12 0.39 -19.03 17.62
N ARG A 13 0.89 -17.80 17.50
CA ARG A 13 2.31 -17.50 17.73
C ARG A 13 2.74 -17.78 19.16
N ALA A 14 1.93 -17.43 20.14
CA ALA A 14 2.22 -17.68 21.56
C ALA A 14 2.36 -19.17 21.88
N SER A 15 1.56 -20.03 21.24
CA SER A 15 1.63 -21.49 21.41
C SER A 15 2.92 -22.10 20.83
N LEU A 16 3.53 -21.46 19.84
CA LEU A 16 4.74 -21.93 19.17
C LEU A 16 6.05 -21.47 19.84
N VAL A 17 5.99 -20.54 20.81
CA VAL A 17 7.21 -20.03 21.46
C VAL A 17 7.72 -21.00 22.51
N HIS A 18 8.96 -21.45 22.34
CA HIS A 18 9.60 -22.37 23.25
C HIS A 18 9.69 -21.79 24.68
N PRO A 19 9.43 -22.60 25.75
CA PRO A 19 9.40 -22.14 27.15
C PRO A 19 10.62 -21.33 27.61
N LYS A 20 11.80 -21.61 27.09
CA LYS A 20 13.08 -20.94 27.45
C LYS A 20 13.24 -19.53 26.84
N ARG A 21 12.39 -19.10 25.88
CA ARG A 21 12.45 -17.77 25.26
C ARG A 21 11.62 -16.75 26.05
N THR A 22 12.09 -16.40 27.23
CA THR A 22 11.37 -15.54 28.19
C THR A 22 11.07 -14.15 27.65
N ARG A 23 12.01 -13.53 26.92
CA ARG A 23 11.84 -12.18 26.33
C ARG A 23 10.73 -12.16 25.26
N GLU A 24 10.70 -13.13 24.34
CA GLU A 24 9.64 -13.24 23.33
C GLU A 24 8.28 -13.47 23.98
N LYS A 25 8.19 -14.33 24.99
CA LYS A 25 6.96 -14.54 25.75
C LYS A 25 6.47 -13.29 26.47
N SER A 26 7.38 -12.50 27.04
CA SER A 26 7.02 -11.25 27.71
C SER A 26 6.42 -10.24 26.72
N SER A 27 7.05 -10.04 25.57
CA SER A 27 6.54 -9.09 24.55
C SER A 27 5.20 -9.53 23.93
N LEU A 28 5.00 -10.83 23.71
CA LEU A 28 3.71 -11.37 23.25
C LEU A 28 2.60 -11.23 24.31
N ARG A 29 2.91 -11.40 25.59
CA ARG A 29 1.98 -11.12 26.69
C ARG A 29 1.55 -9.66 26.76
N ILE A 30 2.46 -8.74 26.49
CA ILE A 30 2.11 -7.30 26.39
C ILE A 30 1.14 -7.10 25.23
N ALA A 31 1.35 -7.79 24.10
CA ALA A 31 0.46 -7.73 22.93
C ALA A 31 -0.95 -8.29 23.18
N GLU A 32 -1.16 -9.11 24.23
CA GLU A 32 -2.50 -9.54 24.65
C GLU A 32 -3.36 -8.37 25.17
N ASN A 33 -2.74 -7.31 25.69
CA ASN A 33 -3.44 -6.16 26.25
C ASN A 33 -3.34 -4.90 25.40
N ILE A 34 -2.36 -4.81 24.50
CA ILE A 34 -2.13 -3.65 23.64
C ILE A 34 -2.41 -4.02 22.19
N LEU A 35 -3.39 -3.34 21.58
CA LEU A 35 -3.77 -3.59 20.18
C LEU A 35 -2.75 -2.99 19.19
N ASP A 36 -2.19 -1.82 19.50
CA ASP A 36 -1.26 -1.10 18.63
C ASP A 36 0.18 -1.50 18.94
N MET A 37 0.81 -2.20 18.02
CA MET A 37 2.18 -2.69 18.17
C MET A 37 3.24 -1.58 18.25
N ASP A 38 2.94 -0.35 17.85
CA ASP A 38 3.87 0.76 17.99
C ASP A 38 4.07 1.16 19.46
N HIS A 39 3.13 0.77 20.33
CA HIS A 39 3.25 0.92 21.78
C HIS A 39 3.97 -0.25 22.47
N ILE A 40 4.53 -1.19 21.71
CA ILE A 40 5.25 -2.36 22.22
C ILE A 40 6.66 -2.39 21.60
N PRO A 41 7.60 -1.56 22.11
CA PRO A 41 8.95 -1.45 21.53
C PRO A 41 9.77 -2.74 21.62
N GLU A 42 9.47 -3.60 22.60
CA GLU A 42 10.15 -4.88 22.80
C GLU A 42 9.79 -5.94 21.77
N LEU A 43 8.72 -5.73 20.98
CA LEU A 43 8.24 -6.69 20.00
C LEU A 43 9.20 -6.74 18.81
N SER A 44 9.76 -7.92 18.53
CA SER A 44 10.68 -8.09 17.41
C SER A 44 9.98 -7.85 16.05
N ARG A 45 10.73 -7.42 15.02
CA ARG A 45 10.20 -7.28 13.66
C ARG A 45 9.59 -8.59 13.16
N TYR A 46 10.20 -9.72 13.50
CA TYR A 46 9.72 -11.05 13.15
C TYR A 46 8.33 -11.33 13.76
N ASP A 47 8.13 -11.05 15.05
CA ASP A 47 6.86 -11.26 15.69
C ASP A 47 5.80 -10.28 15.20
N ARG A 48 6.16 -9.00 14.99
CA ARG A 48 5.26 -8.00 14.38
C ARG A 48 4.66 -8.49 13.06
N CYS A 49 5.47 -9.01 12.14
CA CYS A 49 4.98 -9.53 10.86
C CYS A 49 4.06 -10.75 11.02
N ARG A 50 4.27 -11.56 12.06
CA ARG A 50 3.49 -12.78 12.29
C ARG A 50 2.17 -12.56 13.00
N ILE A 51 2.12 -11.59 13.92
CA ILE A 51 0.91 -11.31 14.68
C ILE A 51 0.09 -10.13 14.15
N CYS A 52 0.55 -9.44 13.10
CA CYS A 52 -0.21 -8.33 12.53
C CYS A 52 -1.52 -8.78 11.89
N VAL A 53 -2.47 -7.84 11.84
CA VAL A 53 -3.75 -8.06 11.16
C VAL A 53 -3.49 -8.31 9.67
N PRO A 54 -4.01 -9.42 9.11
CA PRO A 54 -3.83 -9.74 7.69
C PRO A 54 -4.54 -8.71 6.80
N GLN A 55 -4.10 -8.58 5.55
CA GLN A 55 -4.74 -7.70 4.58
C GLN A 55 -6.21 -8.08 4.35
N SER A 56 -6.51 -9.39 4.35
CA SER A 56 -7.86 -9.92 4.29
C SER A 56 -8.09 -10.84 5.49
N CYS A 57 -9.03 -10.48 6.37
CA CYS A 57 -9.42 -11.32 7.50
C CYS A 57 -10.30 -12.47 7.01
N PRO A 58 -10.01 -13.74 7.38
CA PRO A 58 -10.85 -14.88 7.06
C PRO A 58 -12.29 -14.68 7.60
N ARG A 59 -13.29 -15.13 6.82
CA ARG A 59 -14.69 -15.04 7.26
C ARG A 59 -15.00 -16.01 8.40
N ASP A 60 -14.29 -17.10 8.45
CA ASP A 60 -14.38 -18.23 9.40
C ASP A 60 -13.41 -18.12 10.59
N CYS A 61 -12.87 -16.93 10.84
CA CYS A 61 -11.99 -16.71 11.99
C CYS A 61 -12.73 -16.99 13.30
N PHE A 62 -12.21 -17.92 14.09
CA PHE A 62 -12.80 -18.38 15.35
C PHE A 62 -12.89 -17.32 16.46
N LEU A 63 -12.07 -16.25 16.37
CA LEU A 63 -12.11 -15.10 17.28
C LEU A 63 -12.83 -13.89 16.69
N ARG A 64 -13.60 -14.04 15.60
CA ARG A 64 -14.17 -12.90 14.88
C ARG A 64 -15.07 -12.01 15.73
N GLU A 65 -15.88 -12.59 16.60
CA GLU A 65 -16.82 -11.86 17.46
C GLU A 65 -16.09 -11.12 18.58
N ASP A 66 -15.09 -11.76 19.20
CA ASP A 66 -14.31 -11.22 20.32
C ASP A 66 -13.03 -10.51 19.87
N CYS A 67 -12.79 -10.37 18.56
CA CYS A 67 -11.58 -9.78 18.02
C CYS A 67 -11.48 -8.29 18.36
N ARG A 68 -10.44 -7.89 19.09
CA ARG A 68 -10.17 -6.50 19.50
C ARG A 68 -10.03 -5.56 18.30
N TYR A 69 -9.42 -6.02 17.20
CA TYR A 69 -9.32 -5.22 15.99
C TYR A 69 -10.68 -4.97 15.35
N GLN A 70 -11.55 -5.97 15.29
CA GLN A 70 -12.93 -5.79 14.79
C GLN A 70 -13.74 -4.88 15.70
N GLN A 71 -13.56 -5.00 17.01
CA GLN A 71 -14.18 -4.09 17.98
C GLN A 71 -13.68 -2.65 17.79
N TYR A 72 -12.36 -2.47 17.66
CA TYR A 72 -11.77 -1.15 17.35
C TYR A 72 -12.36 -0.53 16.08
N LEU A 73 -12.53 -1.30 15.00
CA LEU A 73 -13.17 -0.82 13.78
C LEU A 73 -14.63 -0.41 14.01
N ARG A 74 -15.42 -1.21 14.74
CA ARG A 74 -16.80 -0.86 15.09
C ARG A 74 -16.87 0.42 15.93
N ASP A 75 -15.98 0.55 16.90
CA ASP A 75 -15.94 1.71 17.78
C ASP A 75 -15.48 2.97 17.04
N SER A 76 -14.56 2.84 16.08
CA SER A 76 -14.11 3.96 15.25
C SER A 76 -15.20 4.56 14.36
N MET A 77 -16.29 3.82 14.13
CA MET A 77 -17.44 4.29 13.34
C MET A 77 -18.47 5.08 14.16
N LYS A 78 -18.35 5.13 15.50
CA LYS A 78 -19.32 5.78 16.36
C LYS A 78 -19.15 7.31 16.48
N PRO A 79 -17.90 7.87 16.55
CA PRO A 79 -17.70 9.30 16.72
C PRO A 79 -18.27 10.13 15.59
N ASP A 80 -18.75 11.34 15.91
CA ASP A 80 -19.24 12.29 14.93
C ASP A 80 -18.10 12.92 14.12
N ILE A 81 -16.91 13.04 14.71
CA ILE A 81 -15.70 13.50 14.04
C ILE A 81 -14.73 12.31 13.96
N GLN A 82 -14.30 11.99 12.74
CA GLN A 82 -13.30 10.95 12.48
C GLN A 82 -12.04 11.59 11.89
N ILE A 83 -10.89 11.29 12.48
CA ILE A 83 -9.58 11.76 12.00
C ILE A 83 -8.81 10.58 11.46
N CYS A 84 -8.33 10.69 10.23
CA CYS A 84 -7.54 9.67 9.58
C CYS A 84 -6.41 10.28 8.73
N ASN A 85 -5.46 9.47 8.30
CA ASN A 85 -4.47 9.92 7.32
C ASN A 85 -5.02 9.83 5.88
N HIS A 86 -4.31 10.46 4.93
CA HIS A 86 -4.70 10.50 3.52
C HIS A 86 -4.86 9.09 2.92
N ASN A 87 -3.98 8.15 3.25
CA ASN A 87 -4.05 6.79 2.74
C ASN A 87 -5.33 6.07 3.20
N TYR A 88 -5.77 6.30 4.44
CA TYR A 88 -7.02 5.70 4.95
C TYR A 88 -8.25 6.31 4.30
N LEU A 89 -8.25 7.63 4.07
CA LEU A 89 -9.29 8.33 3.32
C LEU A 89 -9.40 7.78 1.89
N LEU A 90 -8.29 7.63 1.20
CA LEU A 90 -8.26 7.09 -0.17
C LEU A 90 -8.69 5.62 -0.21
N ALA A 91 -8.32 4.83 0.80
CA ALA A 91 -8.78 3.44 0.93
C ALA A 91 -10.30 3.37 1.12
N ASP A 92 -10.88 4.24 1.95
CA ASP A 92 -12.34 4.34 2.10
C ASP A 92 -13.02 4.75 0.79
N ALA A 93 -12.44 5.72 0.07
CA ALA A 93 -12.96 6.16 -1.22
C ALA A 93 -12.96 5.02 -2.26
N SER A 94 -11.89 4.21 -2.31
CA SER A 94 -11.84 3.01 -3.15
C SER A 94 -12.91 1.99 -2.74
N HIS A 95 -13.11 1.74 -1.44
CA HIS A 95 -14.17 0.86 -0.95
C HIS A 95 -15.55 1.34 -1.37
N ARG A 96 -15.83 2.66 -1.32
CA ARG A 96 -17.09 3.25 -1.77
C ARG A 96 -17.34 3.04 -3.26
N GLN A 97 -16.29 3.17 -4.09
CA GLN A 97 -16.38 2.96 -5.53
C GLN A 97 -16.64 1.52 -5.92
N GLU A 98 -16.14 0.56 -5.13
CA GLU A 98 -16.23 -0.87 -5.38
C GLU A 98 -17.39 -1.54 -4.61
N ASP A 99 -18.27 -0.77 -3.99
CA ASP A 99 -19.38 -1.23 -3.14
C ASP A 99 -18.94 -2.22 -2.04
N ARG A 100 -17.75 -1.92 -1.46
CA ARG A 100 -17.20 -2.67 -0.33
C ARG A 100 -17.63 -2.07 1.01
N PRO A 101 -17.50 -2.80 2.14
CA PRO A 101 -17.76 -2.24 3.46
C PRO A 101 -16.94 -0.98 3.72
N LEU A 102 -17.62 0.06 4.20
CA LEU A 102 -17.01 1.37 4.48
C LEU A 102 -15.94 1.25 5.57
N LEU A 103 -14.87 2.03 5.42
CA LEU A 103 -13.82 2.18 6.42
C LEU A 103 -14.06 3.42 7.30
N LEU A 104 -14.71 4.43 6.75
CA LEU A 104 -15.17 5.62 7.44
C LEU A 104 -16.70 5.67 7.41
N ARG A 105 -17.29 6.19 8.49
CA ARG A 105 -18.73 6.53 8.50
C ARG A 105 -19.05 7.50 7.36
N SER A 106 -20.29 7.51 6.88
CA SER A 106 -20.78 8.56 6.00
C SER A 106 -20.65 9.91 6.70
N TYR A 107 -20.05 10.88 6.03
CA TYR A 107 -19.76 12.21 6.57
C TYR A 107 -20.54 13.26 5.79
N GLN A 108 -20.83 14.38 6.43
CA GLN A 108 -21.51 15.54 5.84
C GLN A 108 -20.55 16.61 5.31
N ALA A 109 -19.28 16.56 5.73
CA ALA A 109 -18.21 17.44 5.28
C ALA A 109 -16.87 16.72 5.39
N LEU A 110 -15.95 17.05 4.49
CA LEU A 110 -14.58 16.55 4.47
C LEU A 110 -13.61 17.71 4.68
N VAL A 111 -12.69 17.59 5.65
CA VAL A 111 -11.56 18.51 5.80
C VAL A 111 -10.28 17.74 5.51
N VAL A 112 -9.51 18.19 4.52
CA VAL A 112 -8.22 17.62 4.15
C VAL A 112 -7.13 18.61 4.54
N ASP A 113 -6.45 18.32 5.63
CA ASP A 113 -5.29 19.08 6.04
C ASP A 113 -4.04 18.62 5.27
N GLU A 114 -3.08 19.55 5.09
CA GLU A 114 -1.89 19.32 4.26
C GLU A 114 -2.24 18.73 2.87
N ALA A 115 -3.28 19.28 2.25
CA ALA A 115 -3.85 18.74 1.01
C ALA A 115 -2.84 18.69 -0.16
N HIS A 116 -1.74 19.44 -0.09
CA HIS A 116 -0.64 19.35 -1.05
C HIS A 116 0.02 17.95 -1.09
N LYS A 117 -0.12 17.15 -0.01
CA LYS A 117 0.42 15.77 0.07
C LYS A 117 -0.54 14.71 -0.48
N LEU A 118 -1.81 15.08 -0.70
CA LEU A 118 -2.82 14.13 -1.16
C LEU A 118 -2.50 13.49 -2.52
N PRO A 119 -1.96 14.22 -3.53
CA PRO A 119 -1.54 13.62 -4.79
C PRO A 119 -0.45 12.56 -4.64
N ASP A 120 0.50 12.77 -3.72
CA ASP A 120 1.57 11.79 -3.47
C ASP A 120 1.02 10.55 -2.74
N ALA A 121 0.15 10.74 -1.76
CA ALA A 121 -0.55 9.62 -1.12
C ALA A 121 -1.38 8.80 -2.13
N ALA A 122 -2.09 9.48 -3.04
CA ALA A 122 -2.84 8.83 -4.10
C ALA A 122 -1.92 8.08 -5.09
N ARG A 123 -0.79 8.69 -5.46
CA ARG A 123 0.21 8.02 -6.31
C ARG A 123 0.70 6.73 -5.67
N GLN A 124 1.08 6.77 -4.39
CA GLN A 124 1.52 5.58 -3.66
C GLN A 124 0.41 4.52 -3.58
N MET A 125 -0.81 4.92 -3.27
CA MET A 125 -1.93 3.99 -3.10
C MET A 125 -2.36 3.32 -4.41
N TYR A 126 -2.36 4.06 -5.52
CA TYR A 126 -2.73 3.55 -6.84
C TYR A 126 -1.53 3.02 -7.65
N THR A 127 -0.37 2.85 -7.01
CA THR A 127 0.77 2.15 -7.58
C THR A 127 0.67 0.67 -7.26
N GLU A 128 0.56 -0.13 -8.29
CA GLU A 128 0.65 -1.58 -8.19
C GLU A 128 2.11 -1.98 -8.04
N THR A 129 2.42 -2.88 -7.11
CA THR A 129 3.80 -3.28 -6.83
C THR A 129 3.94 -4.79 -6.71
N LEU A 130 5.08 -5.32 -7.19
CA LEU A 130 5.46 -6.71 -7.01
C LEU A 130 6.93 -6.78 -6.60
N SER A 131 7.16 -7.11 -5.35
CA SER A 131 8.49 -7.28 -4.78
C SER A 131 8.89 -8.76 -4.70
N PRO A 132 10.18 -9.08 -4.50
CA PRO A 132 10.62 -10.44 -4.19
C PRO A 132 9.92 -11.02 -2.97
N HIS A 133 9.65 -10.20 -1.95
CA HIS A 133 8.91 -10.62 -0.76
C HIS A 133 7.47 -11.05 -1.09
N ASN A 134 6.75 -10.29 -1.95
CA ASN A 134 5.41 -10.68 -2.39
C ASN A 134 5.43 -12.00 -3.15
N MET A 135 6.41 -12.19 -4.03
CA MET A 135 6.56 -13.44 -4.78
C MET A 135 6.90 -14.62 -3.87
N ASP A 136 7.79 -14.43 -2.89
CA ASP A 136 8.11 -15.47 -1.91
C ASP A 136 6.91 -15.88 -1.08
N GLU A 137 6.06 -14.93 -0.69
CA GLU A 137 4.80 -15.21 0.00
C GLU A 137 3.84 -16.03 -0.87
N LEU A 138 3.69 -15.69 -2.16
CA LEU A 138 2.89 -16.47 -3.11
C LEU A 138 3.44 -17.90 -3.27
N CYS A 139 4.76 -18.04 -3.40
CA CYS A 139 5.41 -19.35 -3.49
C CYS A 139 5.19 -20.17 -2.21
N LEU A 140 5.24 -19.55 -1.03
CA LEU A 140 4.97 -20.23 0.24
C LEU A 140 3.52 -20.74 0.30
N LEU A 141 2.55 -19.92 -0.10
CA LEU A 141 1.14 -20.31 -0.15
C LEU A 141 0.89 -21.47 -1.14
N LEU A 142 1.55 -21.45 -2.30
CA LEU A 142 1.50 -22.58 -3.25
C LEU A 142 2.11 -23.85 -2.66
N GLN A 143 3.20 -23.75 -1.90
CA GLN A 143 3.78 -24.91 -1.22
C GLN A 143 2.84 -25.48 -0.15
N GLN A 144 2.13 -24.63 0.58
CA GLN A 144 1.10 -25.03 1.55
C GLN A 144 -0.09 -25.72 0.87
N ALA A 145 -0.42 -25.30 -0.36
CA ALA A 145 -1.42 -25.93 -1.22
C ALA A 145 -0.87 -27.18 -1.97
N HIS A 146 0.26 -27.74 -1.54
CA HIS A 146 0.92 -28.94 -2.08
C HIS A 146 1.59 -28.80 -3.45
N TYR A 147 1.73 -27.59 -4.01
CA TYR A 147 2.37 -27.31 -5.31
C TYR A 147 3.84 -26.92 -5.18
N LYS A 148 4.66 -27.74 -4.49
CA LYS A 148 6.07 -27.41 -4.17
C LYS A 148 6.96 -27.22 -5.41
N ASP A 149 6.83 -28.07 -6.42
CA ASP A 149 7.66 -27.99 -7.64
C ASP A 149 7.27 -26.80 -8.50
N PHE A 150 5.98 -26.52 -8.61
CA PHE A 150 5.46 -25.35 -9.30
C PHE A 150 5.94 -24.04 -8.61
N ALA A 151 5.85 -23.96 -7.29
CA ALA A 151 6.34 -22.83 -6.51
C ALA A 151 7.85 -22.61 -6.70
N ARG A 152 8.64 -23.69 -6.82
CA ARG A 152 10.08 -23.61 -7.12
C ARG A 152 10.34 -23.04 -8.51
N GLN A 153 9.62 -23.50 -9.53
CA GLN A 153 9.74 -22.98 -10.90
C GLN A 153 9.39 -21.50 -10.96
N MET A 154 8.29 -21.09 -10.34
CA MET A 154 7.85 -19.69 -10.28
C MET A 154 8.86 -18.80 -9.57
N ARG A 155 9.42 -19.25 -8.44
CA ARG A 155 10.49 -18.53 -7.73
C ARG A 155 11.73 -18.37 -8.62
N THR A 156 12.16 -19.42 -9.33
CA THR A 156 13.33 -19.37 -10.22
C THR A 156 13.11 -18.40 -11.37
N ALA A 157 11.95 -18.43 -12.02
CA ALA A 157 11.62 -17.50 -13.10
C ALA A 157 11.62 -16.04 -12.61
N PHE A 158 11.04 -15.77 -11.44
CA PHE A 158 11.04 -14.42 -10.87
C PHE A 158 12.44 -13.96 -10.45
N LEU A 159 13.29 -14.84 -9.92
CA LEU A 159 14.71 -14.53 -9.65
C LEU A 159 15.46 -14.18 -10.94
N THR A 160 15.21 -14.87 -12.04
CA THR A 160 15.79 -14.55 -13.36
C THR A 160 15.35 -13.15 -13.81
N LEU A 161 14.07 -12.81 -13.63
CA LEU A 161 13.52 -11.50 -13.95
C LEU A 161 14.17 -10.39 -13.08
N THR A 162 14.24 -10.58 -11.76
CA THR A 162 14.89 -9.62 -10.84
C THR A 162 16.38 -9.45 -11.13
N PHE A 163 17.08 -10.55 -11.45
CA PHE A 163 18.48 -10.51 -11.87
C PHE A 163 18.67 -9.67 -13.14
N SER A 164 17.76 -9.79 -14.11
CA SER A 164 17.80 -8.98 -15.34
C SER A 164 17.73 -7.48 -15.08
N CYS A 165 17.08 -7.06 -13.98
CA CYS A 165 16.97 -5.65 -13.57
C CYS A 165 18.21 -5.17 -12.78
N THR A 166 18.97 -6.08 -12.17
CA THR A 166 20.12 -5.74 -11.32
C THR A 166 21.46 -5.98 -11.99
N GLN A 167 21.47 -6.64 -13.15
CA GLN A 167 22.69 -7.00 -13.88
C GLN A 167 23.49 -5.74 -14.28
N GLY A 168 24.78 -5.74 -13.94
CA GLY A 168 25.70 -4.62 -14.23
C GLY A 168 25.57 -3.40 -13.31
N LEU A 169 24.64 -3.42 -12.35
CA LEU A 169 24.46 -2.35 -11.37
C LEU A 169 25.07 -2.73 -10.02
N SER A 170 26.04 -1.95 -9.53
CA SER A 170 26.46 -2.06 -8.14
C SER A 170 25.31 -1.56 -7.23
N LYS A 171 25.22 -2.06 -5.98
CA LYS A 171 24.19 -1.60 -5.00
C LYS A 171 24.15 -0.07 -4.87
N LEU A 172 25.30 0.61 -4.96
CA LEU A 172 25.43 2.07 -4.89
C LEU A 172 24.88 2.81 -6.11
N ARG A 173 24.67 2.14 -7.25
CA ARG A 173 24.14 2.74 -8.48
C ARG A 173 22.66 2.49 -8.69
N ARG A 174 22.01 1.70 -7.84
CA ARG A 174 20.56 1.45 -7.90
C ARG A 174 19.85 2.65 -7.31
N LYS A 175 19.11 3.35 -8.15
CA LYS A 175 18.33 4.53 -7.74
C LYS A 175 16.85 4.15 -7.65
N ALA A 176 16.18 4.61 -6.60
CA ALA A 176 14.72 4.52 -6.49
C ALA A 176 14.04 5.21 -7.69
N GLY A 177 12.97 4.61 -8.20
CA GLY A 177 12.20 5.17 -9.31
C GLY A 177 12.92 5.09 -10.66
N GLU A 178 13.84 4.14 -10.87
CA GLU A 178 14.52 3.97 -12.16
C GLU A 178 13.53 3.53 -13.25
N PRO A 179 13.39 4.27 -14.39
CA PRO A 179 12.49 3.88 -15.46
C PRO A 179 12.79 2.47 -15.98
N PHE A 180 11.74 1.67 -16.13
CA PHE A 180 11.91 0.33 -16.67
C PHE A 180 12.14 0.40 -18.18
N VAL A 181 13.23 -0.22 -18.65
CA VAL A 181 13.55 -0.36 -20.06
C VAL A 181 13.42 -1.81 -20.48
N LEU A 182 12.57 -2.11 -21.44
CA LEU A 182 12.31 -3.46 -21.93
C LEU A 182 13.43 -3.92 -22.89
N THR A 183 14.41 -4.65 -22.35
CA THR A 183 15.46 -5.32 -23.14
C THR A 183 15.00 -6.71 -23.61
N PRO A 184 15.63 -7.31 -24.64
CA PRO A 184 15.28 -8.69 -25.07
C PRO A 184 15.36 -9.70 -23.94
N PHE A 185 16.36 -9.61 -23.04
CA PHE A 185 16.50 -10.51 -21.90
C PHE A 185 15.38 -10.30 -20.87
N ARG A 186 15.02 -9.05 -20.55
CA ARG A 186 13.90 -8.73 -19.65
C ARG A 186 12.57 -9.19 -20.25
N ARG A 187 12.39 -9.03 -21.57
CA ARG A 187 11.20 -9.51 -22.29
C ARG A 187 11.03 -11.03 -22.15
N ALA A 188 12.08 -11.81 -22.39
CA ALA A 188 12.05 -13.26 -22.23
C ALA A 188 11.71 -13.65 -20.79
N ALA A 189 12.38 -13.09 -19.80
CA ALA A 189 12.13 -13.36 -18.38
C ALA A 189 10.71 -12.97 -17.94
N LEU A 190 10.15 -11.87 -18.46
CA LEU A 190 8.75 -11.48 -18.21
C LEU A 190 7.78 -12.51 -18.79
N ILE A 191 7.99 -12.95 -20.05
CA ILE A 191 7.14 -13.95 -20.71
C ILE A 191 7.13 -15.25 -19.89
N ASP A 192 8.29 -15.73 -19.44
CA ASP A 192 8.40 -16.94 -18.64
C ASP A 192 7.65 -16.81 -17.30
N CYS A 193 7.81 -15.69 -16.59
CA CYS A 193 7.07 -15.43 -15.35
C CYS A 193 5.56 -15.37 -15.58
N ILE A 194 5.11 -14.65 -16.62
CA ILE A 194 3.69 -14.49 -16.94
C ILE A 194 3.08 -15.86 -17.29
N ALA A 195 3.76 -16.67 -18.11
CA ALA A 195 3.29 -17.99 -18.47
C ALA A 195 3.10 -18.91 -17.25
N LEU A 196 4.03 -18.88 -16.29
CA LEU A 196 3.89 -19.65 -15.06
C LEU A 196 2.72 -19.12 -14.19
N LEU A 197 2.56 -17.82 -14.05
CA LEU A 197 1.44 -17.24 -13.28
C LEU A 197 0.09 -17.59 -13.91
N GLN A 198 -0.01 -17.62 -15.24
CA GLN A 198 -1.21 -18.08 -15.97
C GLN A 198 -1.50 -19.57 -15.73
N ASN A 199 -0.46 -20.41 -15.81
CA ASN A 199 -0.60 -21.85 -15.59
C ASN A 199 -1.08 -22.16 -14.16
N ALA A 200 -0.75 -21.29 -13.18
CA ALA A 200 -1.25 -21.40 -11.81
C ALA A 200 -2.79 -21.35 -11.74
N GLY A 201 -3.45 -20.62 -12.65
CA GLY A 201 -4.91 -20.54 -12.74
C GLY A 201 -5.59 -21.86 -13.11
N GLY A 202 -4.85 -22.80 -13.72
CA GLY A 202 -5.33 -24.13 -14.08
C GLY A 202 -5.05 -25.22 -13.04
N LEU A 203 -4.39 -24.89 -11.92
CA LEU A 203 -4.09 -25.86 -10.86
C LEU A 203 -5.37 -26.18 -10.06
N PRO A 204 -5.73 -27.47 -9.87
CA PRO A 204 -6.89 -27.86 -9.08
C PRO A 204 -6.69 -27.50 -7.59
N ASP A 205 -7.78 -27.31 -6.87
CA ASP A 205 -7.80 -27.10 -5.40
C ASP A 205 -6.97 -25.90 -4.86
N VAL A 206 -6.54 -24.97 -5.73
CA VAL A 206 -5.90 -23.74 -5.29
C VAL A 206 -6.96 -22.80 -4.72
N PRO A 207 -6.79 -22.29 -3.48
CA PRO A 207 -7.75 -21.38 -2.87
C PRO A 207 -7.98 -20.12 -3.72
N ARG A 208 -9.23 -19.70 -3.86
CA ARG A 208 -9.63 -18.56 -4.70
C ARG A 208 -8.88 -17.26 -4.38
N TYR A 209 -8.60 -17.01 -3.10
CA TYR A 209 -7.82 -15.83 -2.69
C TYR A 209 -6.39 -15.86 -3.24
N LEU A 210 -5.78 -17.05 -3.33
CA LEU A 210 -4.44 -17.23 -3.89
C LEU A 210 -4.46 -17.04 -5.40
N LEU A 211 -5.48 -17.59 -6.09
CA LEU A 211 -5.68 -17.37 -7.54
C LEU A 211 -5.82 -15.87 -7.86
N ASN A 212 -6.57 -15.12 -7.05
CA ASN A 212 -6.70 -13.67 -7.23
C ASN A 212 -5.35 -12.97 -7.11
N ARG A 213 -4.54 -13.29 -6.10
CA ARG A 213 -3.21 -12.69 -5.91
C ARG A 213 -2.22 -13.06 -7.02
N LEU A 214 -2.29 -14.29 -7.52
CA LEU A 214 -1.49 -14.73 -8.67
C LEU A 214 -1.90 -13.96 -9.94
N GLY A 215 -3.21 -13.76 -10.14
CA GLY A 215 -3.75 -12.95 -11.24
C GLY A 215 -3.37 -11.47 -11.15
N GLU A 216 -3.32 -10.90 -9.94
CA GLU A 216 -2.82 -9.53 -9.71
C GLU A 216 -1.34 -9.41 -10.11
N ALA A 217 -0.51 -10.38 -9.69
CA ALA A 217 0.91 -10.41 -10.06
C ALA A 217 1.12 -10.58 -11.58
N GLU A 218 0.35 -11.46 -12.21
CA GLU A 218 0.35 -11.65 -13.65
C GLU A 218 -0.06 -10.38 -14.41
N SER A 219 -1.15 -9.75 -13.99
CA SER A 219 -1.65 -8.50 -14.58
C SER A 219 -0.63 -7.38 -14.50
N LEU A 220 0.05 -7.25 -13.35
CA LEU A 220 1.11 -6.26 -13.18
C LEU A 220 2.29 -6.51 -14.12
N LEU A 221 2.81 -7.76 -14.21
CA LEU A 221 3.92 -8.07 -15.11
C LEU A 221 3.56 -7.87 -16.59
N ARG A 222 2.30 -8.09 -16.97
CA ARG A 222 1.82 -7.78 -18.33
C ARG A 222 1.92 -6.29 -18.66
N LEU A 223 1.71 -5.38 -17.72
CA LEU A 223 1.90 -3.93 -17.96
C LEU A 223 3.32 -3.63 -18.40
N PHE A 224 4.33 -4.32 -17.82
CA PHE A 224 5.74 -4.16 -18.19
C PHE A 224 6.07 -4.72 -19.58
N LEU A 225 5.29 -5.68 -20.06
CA LEU A 225 5.46 -6.24 -21.39
C LEU A 225 4.78 -5.39 -22.48
N LEU A 226 3.64 -4.75 -22.15
CA LEU A 226 2.78 -4.03 -23.10
C LEU A 226 3.05 -2.52 -23.16
N GLU A 227 3.85 -1.96 -22.25
CA GLU A 227 4.19 -0.53 -22.17
C GLU A 227 2.95 0.39 -22.26
N VAL A 228 1.96 0.15 -21.40
CA VAL A 228 0.67 0.86 -21.43
C VAL A 228 0.85 2.36 -21.15
N PRO A 229 0.41 3.28 -22.03
CA PRO A 229 0.69 4.73 -21.89
C PRO A 229 0.09 5.40 -20.64
N THR A 230 -0.92 4.77 -20.02
CA THR A 230 -1.56 5.27 -18.80
C THR A 230 -0.84 4.86 -17.52
N ARG A 231 0.27 4.15 -17.65
CA ARG A 231 1.09 3.66 -16.53
C ARG A 231 2.52 4.16 -16.67
N ILE A 232 3.08 4.54 -15.53
CA ILE A 232 4.50 4.88 -15.39
C ILE A 232 5.15 3.65 -14.78
N LEU A 233 5.99 2.97 -15.57
CA LEU A 233 6.64 1.72 -15.19
C LEU A 233 8.07 2.01 -14.73
N TYR A 234 8.40 1.60 -13.51
CA TYR A 234 9.73 1.82 -12.95
C TYR A 234 10.12 0.70 -11.98
N ILE A 235 11.40 0.63 -11.69
CA ILE A 235 11.94 -0.26 -10.67
C ILE A 235 12.31 0.59 -9.46
N ASP A 236 11.81 0.19 -8.31
CA ASP A 236 12.24 0.69 -7.02
C ASP A 236 13.15 -0.35 -6.33
N TYR A 237 13.99 0.08 -5.40
CA TYR A 237 14.92 -0.81 -4.71
C TYR A 237 14.77 -0.63 -3.20
N ASP A 238 14.62 -1.74 -2.49
CA ASP A 238 14.61 -1.73 -1.03
C ASP A 238 16.01 -1.48 -0.43
N ALA A 239 16.09 -1.43 0.90
CA ALA A 239 17.34 -1.20 1.62
C ALA A 239 18.42 -2.27 1.34
N ASP A 240 18.00 -3.48 0.96
CA ASP A 240 18.88 -4.58 0.59
C ASP A 240 19.24 -4.56 -0.91
N GLY A 241 18.71 -3.58 -1.65
CA GLY A 241 18.88 -3.41 -3.08
C GLY A 241 18.14 -4.44 -3.91
N GLN A 242 17.06 -5.01 -3.39
CA GLN A 242 16.18 -5.91 -4.15
C GLN A 242 15.20 -5.09 -4.99
N PRO A 243 15.00 -5.46 -6.28
CA PRO A 243 14.13 -4.70 -7.18
C PRO A 243 12.66 -4.99 -6.92
N THR A 244 11.86 -3.93 -6.87
CA THR A 244 10.40 -3.98 -6.83
C THR A 244 9.84 -3.41 -8.13
N PHE A 245 9.00 -4.16 -8.81
CA PHE A 245 8.29 -3.72 -10.02
C PHE A 245 7.15 -2.81 -9.61
N CYS A 246 7.13 -1.59 -10.12
CA CYS A 246 6.15 -0.57 -9.78
C CYS A 246 5.46 -0.04 -11.03
N ALA A 247 4.11 -0.08 -11.05
CA ALA A 247 3.28 0.49 -12.10
C ALA A 247 2.38 1.58 -11.50
N ALA A 248 2.81 2.83 -11.58
CA ALA A 248 2.05 3.97 -11.10
C ALA A 248 1.06 4.47 -12.16
N SER A 249 -0.08 4.99 -11.72
CA SER A 249 -1.02 5.66 -12.62
C SER A 249 -0.50 7.04 -13.03
N SER A 250 -0.51 7.34 -14.33
CA SER A 250 -0.28 8.70 -14.85
C SER A 250 -1.51 9.62 -14.65
N ARG A 251 -2.66 9.07 -14.23
CA ARG A 251 -3.96 9.74 -14.11
C ARG A 251 -4.37 10.01 -12.67
N VAL A 252 -3.42 10.30 -11.77
CA VAL A 252 -3.71 10.59 -10.36
C VAL A 252 -4.75 11.69 -10.17
N PRO A 253 -4.73 12.84 -10.91
CA PRO A 253 -5.77 13.85 -10.79
C PRO A 253 -7.18 13.33 -11.08
N GLN A 254 -7.33 12.49 -12.12
CA GLN A 254 -8.62 11.92 -12.49
C GLN A 254 -9.11 10.91 -11.43
N LEU A 255 -8.19 10.12 -10.87
CA LEU A 255 -8.50 9.19 -9.78
C LEU A 255 -8.96 9.93 -8.53
N LEU A 256 -8.27 11.00 -8.12
CA LEU A 256 -8.69 11.85 -7.01
C LEU A 256 -10.06 12.47 -7.27
N ARG A 257 -10.29 12.95 -8.49
CA ARG A 257 -11.59 13.51 -8.87
C ARG A 257 -12.72 12.50 -8.73
N SER A 258 -12.54 11.30 -9.27
CA SER A 258 -13.57 10.26 -9.19
C SER A 258 -13.78 9.74 -7.77
N ALA A 259 -12.71 9.66 -6.97
CA ALA A 259 -12.75 9.08 -5.64
C ALA A 259 -13.30 10.04 -4.58
N LEU A 260 -12.94 11.34 -4.65
CA LEU A 260 -13.20 12.28 -3.56
C LEU A 260 -14.09 13.46 -3.93
N TRP A 261 -14.07 13.93 -5.20
CA TRP A 261 -14.73 15.18 -5.56
C TRP A 261 -16.06 15.01 -6.31
N ASN A 262 -16.37 13.80 -6.76
CA ASN A 262 -17.66 13.48 -7.35
C ASN A 262 -18.78 13.20 -6.30
N THR A 263 -18.57 13.64 -5.08
CA THR A 263 -19.53 13.54 -3.98
C THR A 263 -20.33 14.83 -3.85
N ARG A 264 -21.45 14.80 -3.11
CA ARG A 264 -22.26 16.00 -2.82
C ARG A 264 -21.79 16.75 -1.59
N GLU A 265 -20.95 16.13 -0.79
CA GLU A 265 -20.46 16.67 0.47
C GLU A 265 -19.44 17.79 0.21
N PRO A 266 -19.54 18.90 0.93
CA PRO A 266 -18.56 19.97 0.84
C PRO A 266 -17.20 19.50 1.34
N ALA A 267 -16.14 19.93 0.64
CA ALA A 267 -14.76 19.65 1.03
C ALA A 267 -13.99 20.96 1.27
N ILE A 268 -13.22 20.99 2.36
CA ILE A 268 -12.29 22.06 2.70
C ILE A 268 -10.88 21.49 2.59
N LEU A 269 -10.03 22.11 1.78
CA LEU A 269 -8.64 21.75 1.62
C LEU A 269 -7.76 22.82 2.26
N THR A 270 -6.89 22.42 3.18
CA THR A 270 -5.99 23.34 3.89
C THR A 270 -4.54 22.93 3.69
N SER A 271 -3.65 23.90 3.55
CA SER A 271 -2.20 23.71 3.57
C SER A 271 -1.48 25.06 3.53
N GLY A 272 -0.23 25.10 4.00
CA GLY A 272 0.66 26.26 3.84
C GLY A 272 1.14 26.50 2.40
N THR A 273 0.92 25.56 1.46
CA THR A 273 1.56 25.56 0.13
C THR A 273 0.60 25.24 -1.02
N LEU A 274 -0.70 25.56 -0.89
CA LEU A 274 -1.68 25.36 -1.98
C LEU A 274 -1.56 26.39 -3.10
N ALA A 275 -1.02 27.56 -2.83
CA ALA A 275 -0.84 28.62 -3.80
C ALA A 275 0.64 28.91 -4.06
N ALA A 276 1.04 29.04 -5.31
CA ALA A 276 2.33 29.54 -5.73
C ALA A 276 2.16 30.98 -6.23
N ALA A 277 2.82 31.96 -5.61
CA ALA A 277 2.66 33.39 -5.94
C ALA A 277 1.19 33.88 -5.97
N GLY A 278 0.31 33.24 -5.19
CA GLY A 278 -1.12 33.56 -5.13
C GLY A 278 -1.99 32.81 -6.15
N ASP A 279 -1.40 32.01 -7.02
CA ASP A 279 -2.11 31.19 -8.02
C ASP A 279 -2.32 29.75 -7.50
N PHE A 280 -3.54 29.25 -7.58
CA PHE A 280 -3.95 27.91 -7.16
C PHE A 280 -4.02 26.90 -8.34
N SER A 281 -3.85 27.35 -9.58
CA SER A 281 -4.10 26.55 -10.79
C SER A 281 -3.30 25.24 -10.83
N HIS A 282 -2.02 25.27 -10.41
CA HIS A 282 -1.18 24.07 -10.35
C HIS A 282 -1.73 23.03 -9.37
N THR A 283 -2.11 23.48 -8.18
CA THR A 283 -2.70 22.60 -7.15
C THR A 283 -4.06 22.06 -7.57
N GLU A 284 -4.90 22.89 -8.20
CA GLU A 284 -6.17 22.42 -8.78
C GLU A 284 -5.96 21.32 -9.81
N GLN A 285 -4.94 21.46 -10.68
CA GLN A 285 -4.60 20.42 -11.65
C GLN A 285 -4.16 19.13 -10.97
N LEU A 286 -3.24 19.19 -9.99
CA LEU A 286 -2.74 18.01 -9.28
C LEU A 286 -3.82 17.30 -8.49
N LEU A 287 -4.75 18.04 -7.90
CA LEU A 287 -5.87 17.49 -7.11
C LEU A 287 -7.07 17.07 -7.99
N GLY A 288 -7.04 17.30 -9.30
CA GLY A 288 -8.14 16.97 -10.19
C GLY A 288 -9.33 17.94 -10.10
N LEU A 289 -9.11 19.16 -9.61
CA LEU A 289 -10.13 20.19 -9.39
C LEU A 289 -10.23 21.22 -10.50
N ALA A 290 -9.29 21.25 -11.47
CA ALA A 290 -9.20 22.28 -12.52
C ALA A 290 -10.50 22.54 -13.30
N ALA A 291 -11.35 21.52 -13.46
CA ALA A 291 -12.67 21.64 -14.10
C ALA A 291 -13.83 21.67 -13.10
N TYR A 292 -13.56 21.70 -11.80
CA TYR A 292 -14.59 21.69 -10.76
C TYR A 292 -15.06 23.12 -10.47
N ARG A 293 -16.38 23.35 -10.42
CA ARG A 293 -16.99 24.66 -10.09
C ARG A 293 -18.25 24.42 -9.26
N PRO A 294 -18.54 25.28 -8.25
CA PRO A 294 -17.75 26.45 -7.85
C PRO A 294 -16.62 26.09 -6.88
N LEU A 295 -15.42 26.64 -7.12
CA LEU A 295 -14.32 26.66 -6.13
C LEU A 295 -14.23 28.03 -5.49
N ARG A 296 -13.92 28.07 -4.19
CA ARG A 296 -13.62 29.28 -3.44
C ARG A 296 -12.22 29.21 -2.88
N HIS A 297 -11.43 30.26 -3.05
CA HIS A 297 -10.07 30.34 -2.57
C HIS A 297 -9.98 31.35 -1.42
N PHE A 298 -9.28 30.94 -0.39
CA PHE A 298 -8.96 31.79 0.77
C PHE A 298 -7.45 31.75 1.00
N ARG A 299 -6.88 32.92 1.25
CA ARG A 299 -5.47 33.06 1.63
C ARG A 299 -5.37 33.84 2.91
N ALA A 300 -4.65 33.31 3.88
CA ALA A 300 -4.23 34.03 5.07
C ALA A 300 -2.77 34.44 4.90
N ASP A 301 -2.43 35.66 5.33
CA ASP A 301 -1.06 36.11 5.36
C ASP A 301 -0.29 35.39 6.46
N SER A 302 1.02 35.18 6.23
CA SER A 302 1.88 34.57 7.23
C SER A 302 2.00 35.47 8.45
N PRO A 303 1.85 34.96 9.68
CA PRO A 303 2.06 35.70 10.91
C PRO A 303 3.54 36.07 11.13
N PHE A 304 4.45 35.54 10.32
CA PHE A 304 5.88 35.75 10.46
C PHE A 304 6.37 36.85 9.54
N ASN A 305 7.10 37.83 10.14
CA ASN A 305 7.79 38.86 9.37
C ASN A 305 9.14 38.32 8.84
N TYR A 306 9.12 37.68 7.69
CA TYR A 306 10.31 37.09 7.08
C TYR A 306 11.39 38.12 6.76
N LYS A 307 11.05 39.37 6.43
CA LYS A 307 12.03 40.43 6.16
C LYS A 307 12.91 40.75 7.37
N LYS A 308 12.37 40.55 8.59
CA LYS A 308 13.09 40.79 9.83
C LYS A 308 13.69 39.56 10.49
N LYS A 309 13.17 38.38 10.16
CA LYS A 309 13.50 37.13 10.86
C LYS A 309 14.16 36.07 9.97
N CYS A 310 14.35 36.33 8.67
CA CYS A 310 15.00 35.41 7.75
C CYS A 310 16.28 36.03 7.20
N LEU A 311 17.39 35.32 7.33
CA LEU A 311 18.67 35.64 6.69
C LEU A 311 18.90 34.58 5.60
N LEU A 312 18.98 35.01 4.34
CA LEU A 312 19.36 34.18 3.21
C LEU A 312 20.86 34.35 2.97
N TYR A 313 21.62 33.27 3.04
CA TYR A 313 23.00 33.20 2.56
C TYR A 313 23.04 32.55 1.18
N PHE A 314 23.73 33.17 0.23
CA PHE A 314 23.97 32.66 -1.11
C PHE A 314 25.43 32.18 -1.21
#